data_42cec41bb240300d4e51ee83293b7954
#
_entry.id   42cec41bb240300d4e51ee83293b7954
#
_cell.length_a   1.000
_cell.length_b   1.000
_cell.length_c   1.000
_cell.angle_alpha   90.00
_cell.angle_beta   90.00
_cell.angle_gamma   90.00
#
_symmetry.space_group_name_H-M   'P 1'
#
loop_
_entity.id
_entity.type
_entity.pdbx_description
1 polymer ?
#
loop_
_entity_poly.entity_id
_entity_poly.type
_entity_poly.pdbx_seq_one_letter_code
_entity_poly.pdbx_strand_id
1 'polypeptide(L)'
;MKIALFSDIHSNLPALESFFKDLESTKPDSVFCLGDLVGYNVWPNEVIQEIRKRAIPTIAGNYDYGVGRSSDDCGCAYKTNEEKEMGAQSIALTNQLIKPDERQYLRTLPAHIQLEYQLSNTSLFLLMVHGSPRKINEYLFEDRDQKSMLRILEHSNADLLFFGHTHKPYHRIFEYEIEGQKAFRHAINL
;
A
#
# COMPACT_ATOMS: atom_id res chain seq x y z
N MET A 1 -1.92 -4.36 21.53
CA MET A 1 -2.56 -4.36 20.19
C MET A 1 -1.51 -4.73 19.14
N LYS A 2 -1.85 -5.62 18.22
CA LYS A 2 -0.99 -6.08 17.14
C LYS A 2 -1.71 -5.83 15.80
N ILE A 3 -1.08 -5.11 14.89
CA ILE A 3 -1.61 -4.81 13.56
C ILE A 3 -0.74 -5.53 12.54
N ALA A 4 -1.36 -6.26 11.62
CA ALA A 4 -0.69 -6.82 10.45
C ALA A 4 -0.96 -5.94 9.23
N LEU A 5 0.09 -5.67 8.48
CA LEU A 5 0.04 -4.90 7.24
C LEU A 5 0.66 -5.72 6.11
N PHE A 6 0.10 -5.63 4.92
CA PHE A 6 0.67 -6.18 3.69
C PHE A 6 0.32 -5.31 2.49
N SER A 7 1.06 -5.46 1.41
CA SER A 7 0.93 -4.67 0.18
C SER A 7 1.40 -5.46 -1.03
N ASP A 8 1.08 -4.95 -2.23
CA ASP A 8 1.70 -5.35 -3.49
C ASP A 8 1.61 -6.87 -3.80
N ILE A 9 0.43 -7.43 -3.59
CA ILE A 9 0.13 -8.86 -3.85
C ILE A 9 0.12 -9.17 -5.35
N HIS A 10 -0.28 -8.22 -6.17
CA HIS A 10 -0.21 -8.33 -7.62
C HIS A 10 -0.75 -9.64 -8.19
N SER A 11 -2.01 -9.96 -7.89
CA SER A 11 -2.69 -11.17 -8.36
C SER A 11 -1.96 -12.48 -8.01
N ASN A 12 -1.06 -12.50 -7.01
CA ASN A 12 -0.33 -13.69 -6.57
C ASN A 12 -1.12 -14.43 -5.49
N LEU A 13 -2.09 -15.25 -5.91
CA LEU A 13 -2.93 -16.01 -4.98
C LEU A 13 -2.13 -16.92 -4.04
N PRO A 14 -1.13 -17.72 -4.50
CA PRO A 14 -0.32 -18.55 -3.61
C PRO A 14 0.42 -17.75 -2.52
N ALA A 15 0.92 -16.56 -2.85
CA ALA A 15 1.56 -15.69 -1.85
C ALA A 15 0.55 -15.18 -0.82
N LEU A 16 -0.65 -14.78 -1.28
CA LEU A 16 -1.72 -14.34 -0.40
C LEU A 16 -2.19 -15.46 0.56
N GLU A 17 -2.34 -16.68 0.04
CA GLU A 17 -2.71 -17.85 0.86
C GLU A 17 -1.64 -18.15 1.92
N SER A 18 -0.36 -18.06 1.56
CA SER A 18 0.76 -18.24 2.48
C SER A 18 0.76 -17.17 3.58
N PHE A 19 0.51 -15.90 3.21
CA PHE A 19 0.36 -14.82 4.17
C PHE A 19 -0.81 -15.07 5.14
N PHE A 20 -1.97 -15.49 4.66
CA PHE A 20 -3.10 -15.80 5.54
C PHE A 20 -2.81 -16.96 6.49
N LYS A 21 -2.06 -17.96 6.05
CA LYS A 21 -1.64 -19.06 6.93
C LYS A 21 -0.73 -18.56 8.06
N ASP A 22 0.17 -17.62 7.78
CA ASP A 22 1.00 -16.98 8.81
C ASP A 22 0.17 -16.16 9.80
N LEU A 23 -0.87 -15.46 9.32
CA LEU A 23 -1.79 -14.71 10.19
C LEU A 23 -2.48 -15.59 11.23
N GLU A 24 -2.81 -16.84 10.91
CA GLU A 24 -3.42 -17.79 11.85
C GLU A 24 -2.52 -18.03 13.07
N SER A 25 -1.20 -18.03 12.87
CA SER A 25 -0.21 -18.20 13.93
C SER A 25 0.05 -16.91 14.72
N THR A 26 0.08 -15.77 14.04
CA THR A 26 0.42 -14.47 14.63
C THR A 26 -0.75 -13.81 15.35
N LYS A 27 -1.97 -14.13 14.96
CA LYS A 27 -3.24 -13.63 15.53
C LYS A 27 -3.22 -12.13 15.77
N PRO A 28 -3.14 -11.31 14.74
CA PRO A 28 -3.22 -9.86 14.89
C PRO A 28 -4.62 -9.41 15.28
N ASP A 29 -4.73 -8.28 15.99
CA ASP A 29 -6.01 -7.67 16.34
C ASP A 29 -6.69 -7.03 15.13
N SER A 30 -5.90 -6.59 14.13
CA SER A 30 -6.37 -5.98 12.89
C SER A 30 -5.42 -6.27 11.74
N VAL A 31 -5.96 -6.33 10.51
CA VAL A 31 -5.21 -6.56 9.27
C VAL A 31 -5.61 -5.49 8.26
N PHE A 32 -4.64 -4.89 7.55
CA PHE A 32 -4.89 -3.93 6.47
C PHE A 32 -4.03 -4.25 5.25
N CYS A 33 -4.56 -3.94 4.06
CA CYS A 33 -3.85 -4.05 2.79
C CYS A 33 -3.59 -2.65 2.20
N LEU A 34 -2.34 -2.39 1.80
CA LEU A 34 -1.94 -1.09 1.24
C LEU A 34 -2.03 -1.02 -0.29
N GLY A 35 -2.85 -1.87 -0.89
CA GLY A 35 -3.14 -1.83 -2.32
C GLY A 35 -2.25 -2.69 -3.20
N ASP A 36 -2.40 -2.47 -4.50
CA ASP A 36 -1.84 -3.29 -5.57
C ASP A 36 -2.21 -4.78 -5.42
N LEU A 37 -3.56 -4.99 -5.33
CA LEU A 37 -4.14 -6.34 -5.33
C LEU A 37 -3.93 -7.03 -6.67
N VAL A 38 -3.96 -6.27 -7.78
CA VAL A 38 -3.96 -6.80 -9.14
C VAL A 38 -2.68 -6.42 -9.91
N GLY A 39 -2.54 -6.96 -11.10
CA GLY A 39 -1.36 -6.80 -11.95
C GLY A 39 -0.37 -7.97 -11.84
N TYR A 40 0.55 -8.05 -12.77
CA TYR A 40 1.66 -8.99 -12.94
C TYR A 40 1.31 -10.48 -13.00
N ASN A 41 0.49 -11.00 -12.09
CA ASN A 41 0.10 -12.41 -12.04
C ASN A 41 -1.32 -12.65 -12.60
N VAL A 42 -1.81 -13.90 -12.53
CA VAL A 42 -2.95 -14.39 -13.31
C VAL A 42 -4.23 -14.63 -12.51
N TRP A 43 -4.25 -14.32 -11.21
CA TRP A 43 -5.41 -14.55 -10.32
C TRP A 43 -6.02 -13.24 -9.75
N PRO A 44 -6.35 -12.21 -10.61
CA PRO A 44 -6.85 -10.94 -10.09
C PRO A 44 -8.20 -11.10 -9.36
N ASN A 45 -9.08 -11.96 -9.88
CA ASN A 45 -10.42 -12.14 -9.30
C ASN A 45 -10.35 -12.87 -7.95
N GLU A 46 -9.58 -13.93 -7.89
CA GLU A 46 -9.43 -14.77 -6.71
C GLU A 46 -8.80 -13.98 -5.55
N VAL A 47 -7.77 -13.19 -5.84
CA VAL A 47 -7.14 -12.30 -4.85
C VAL A 47 -8.15 -11.30 -4.31
N ILE A 48 -8.89 -10.60 -5.18
CA ILE A 48 -9.92 -9.64 -4.74
C ILE A 48 -10.99 -10.34 -3.91
N GLN A 49 -11.46 -11.53 -4.33
CA GLN A 49 -12.49 -12.29 -3.61
C GLN A 49 -12.05 -12.71 -2.23
N GLU A 50 -10.79 -13.15 -2.06
CA GLU A 50 -10.26 -13.51 -0.75
C GLU A 50 -10.14 -12.30 0.20
N ILE A 51 -9.74 -11.13 -0.32
CA ILE A 51 -9.73 -9.88 0.44
C ILE A 51 -11.15 -9.48 0.88
N ARG A 52 -12.11 -9.49 -0.05
CA ARG A 52 -13.51 -9.15 0.22
C ARG A 52 -14.17 -10.11 1.20
N LYS A 53 -13.96 -11.41 1.02
CA LYS A 53 -14.48 -12.46 1.91
C LYS A 53 -14.02 -12.30 3.36
N ARG A 54 -12.80 -11.83 3.57
CA ARG A 54 -12.25 -11.58 4.90
C ARG A 54 -12.53 -10.17 5.41
N ALA A 55 -13.22 -9.35 4.63
CA ALA A 55 -13.52 -7.95 4.94
C ALA A 55 -12.27 -7.16 5.37
N ILE A 56 -11.13 -7.38 4.70
CA ILE A 56 -9.87 -6.69 5.01
C ILE A 56 -9.95 -5.25 4.50
N PRO A 57 -9.87 -4.24 5.38
CA PRO A 57 -9.77 -2.85 4.94
C PRO A 57 -8.56 -2.67 4.02
N THR A 58 -8.82 -2.15 2.82
CA THR A 58 -7.83 -2.06 1.74
C THR A 58 -7.89 -0.68 1.11
N ILE A 59 -6.74 -0.11 0.79
CA ILE A 59 -6.62 1.11 -0.01
C ILE A 59 -6.27 0.77 -1.46
N ALA A 60 -6.52 1.69 -2.38
CA ALA A 60 -6.14 1.50 -3.77
C ALA A 60 -4.63 1.65 -3.95
N GLY A 61 -4.01 0.70 -4.63
CA GLY A 61 -2.71 0.88 -5.27
C GLY A 61 -2.85 1.48 -6.67
N ASN A 62 -1.73 1.79 -7.33
CA ASN A 62 -1.78 2.38 -8.67
C ASN A 62 -2.30 1.39 -9.72
N TYR A 63 -2.04 0.09 -9.59
CA TYR A 63 -2.65 -0.93 -10.44
C TYR A 63 -4.15 -1.07 -10.18
N ASP A 64 -4.58 -1.07 -8.93
CA ASP A 64 -6.01 -1.13 -8.58
C ASP A 64 -6.76 0.08 -9.15
N TYR A 65 -6.17 1.27 -9.03
CA TYR A 65 -6.73 2.51 -9.57
C TYR A 65 -6.83 2.49 -11.08
N GLY A 66 -5.76 2.07 -11.79
CA GLY A 66 -5.71 2.02 -13.25
C GLY A 66 -6.63 0.95 -13.82
N VAL A 67 -6.50 -0.31 -13.37
CA VAL A 67 -7.31 -1.44 -13.81
C VAL A 67 -8.79 -1.24 -13.47
N GLY A 68 -9.09 -0.70 -12.30
CA GLY A 68 -10.47 -0.34 -11.92
C GLY A 68 -11.15 0.58 -12.94
N ARG A 69 -10.38 1.44 -13.63
CA ARG A 69 -10.83 2.40 -14.65
C ARG A 69 -10.59 1.95 -16.09
N SER A 70 -10.16 0.71 -16.28
CA SER A 70 -9.80 0.15 -17.59
C SER A 70 -8.69 0.94 -18.30
N SER A 71 -7.76 1.50 -17.53
CA SER A 71 -6.58 2.17 -18.07
C SER A 71 -5.61 1.15 -18.67
N ASP A 72 -4.86 1.57 -19.66
CA ASP A 72 -3.72 0.86 -20.25
C ASP A 72 -2.37 1.28 -19.64
N ASP A 73 -2.40 2.23 -18.69
CA ASP A 73 -1.24 2.69 -17.93
C ASP A 73 -1.60 2.82 -16.44
N CYS A 74 -0.73 2.32 -15.57
CA CYS A 74 -0.85 2.42 -14.11
C CYS A 74 0.21 3.37 -13.50
N GLY A 75 0.94 4.11 -14.31
CA GLY A 75 1.87 5.16 -13.89
C GLY A 75 3.16 4.67 -13.22
N CYS A 76 3.64 3.48 -13.58
CA CYS A 76 4.91 2.95 -13.08
C CYS A 76 6.11 3.62 -13.76
N ALA A 77 7.18 3.85 -13.01
CA ALA A 77 8.43 4.40 -13.50
C ALA A 77 9.37 3.28 -13.99
N TYR A 78 9.12 2.79 -15.20
CA TYR A 78 9.99 1.80 -15.84
C TYR A 78 11.30 2.42 -16.33
N LYS A 79 12.44 1.71 -16.14
CA LYS A 79 13.77 2.18 -16.51
C LYS A 79 14.21 1.71 -17.89
N THR A 80 13.69 0.58 -18.36
CA THR A 80 14.03 -0.02 -19.67
C THR A 80 12.77 -0.19 -20.52
N ASN A 81 12.99 -0.34 -21.85
CA ASN A 81 11.89 -0.65 -22.76
C ASN A 81 11.28 -2.03 -22.47
N GLU A 82 12.11 -2.99 -22.06
CA GLU A 82 11.65 -4.33 -21.68
C GLU A 82 10.72 -4.28 -20.46
N GLU A 83 11.10 -3.57 -19.40
CA GLU A 83 10.24 -3.36 -18.23
C GLU A 83 8.91 -2.70 -18.61
N LYS A 84 8.95 -1.69 -19.49
CA LYS A 84 7.75 -1.01 -19.98
C LYS A 84 6.85 -1.94 -20.77
N GLU A 85 7.42 -2.77 -21.62
CA GLU A 85 6.68 -3.75 -22.43
C GLU A 85 6.04 -4.84 -21.58
N MET A 86 6.78 -5.38 -20.61
CA MET A 86 6.27 -6.33 -19.62
C MET A 86 5.15 -5.72 -18.75
N GLY A 87 5.32 -4.48 -18.31
CA GLY A 87 4.27 -3.76 -17.58
C GLY A 87 3.00 -3.58 -18.40
N ALA A 88 3.12 -3.18 -19.67
CA ALA A 88 1.98 -3.04 -20.57
C ALA A 88 1.27 -4.37 -20.82
N GLN A 89 2.01 -5.46 -21.03
CA GLN A 89 1.45 -6.81 -21.16
C GLN A 89 0.71 -7.24 -19.89
N SER A 90 1.28 -6.98 -18.72
CA SER A 90 0.67 -7.27 -17.43
C SER A 90 -0.67 -6.55 -17.26
N ILE A 91 -0.73 -5.26 -17.59
CA ILE A 91 -1.95 -4.45 -17.50
C ILE A 91 -3.00 -4.96 -18.48
N ALA A 92 -2.60 -5.24 -19.72
CA ALA A 92 -3.50 -5.77 -20.77
C ALA A 92 -4.10 -7.12 -20.34
N LEU A 93 -3.27 -8.04 -19.84
CA LEU A 93 -3.72 -9.34 -19.34
C LEU A 93 -4.68 -9.19 -18.16
N THR A 94 -4.34 -8.36 -17.17
CA THR A 94 -5.21 -8.12 -16.03
C THR A 94 -6.56 -7.53 -16.47
N ASN A 95 -6.55 -6.60 -17.41
CA ASN A 95 -7.77 -6.02 -17.98
C ASN A 95 -8.65 -7.02 -18.71
N GLN A 96 -8.07 -8.08 -19.30
CA GLN A 96 -8.81 -9.19 -19.94
C GLN A 96 -9.38 -10.18 -18.91
N LEU A 97 -8.64 -10.47 -17.83
CA LEU A 97 -9.00 -11.49 -16.84
C LEU A 97 -10.01 -10.99 -15.80
N ILE A 98 -9.97 -9.71 -15.44
CA ILE A 98 -10.77 -9.17 -14.34
C ILE A 98 -12.26 -9.14 -14.69
N LYS A 99 -13.08 -9.67 -13.78
CA LYS A 99 -14.54 -9.68 -13.90
C LYS A 99 -15.13 -8.29 -13.59
N PRO A 100 -16.33 -7.96 -14.14
CA PRO A 100 -16.96 -6.65 -13.92
C PRO A 100 -17.16 -6.29 -12.44
N ASP A 101 -17.58 -7.24 -11.60
CA ASP A 101 -17.84 -7.01 -10.17
C ASP A 101 -16.53 -6.73 -9.40
N GLU A 102 -15.44 -7.44 -9.73
CA GLU A 102 -14.13 -7.22 -9.12
C GLU A 102 -13.53 -5.89 -9.58
N ARG A 103 -13.71 -5.54 -10.86
CA ARG A 103 -13.32 -4.21 -11.36
C ARG A 103 -14.11 -3.10 -10.67
N GLN A 104 -15.40 -3.30 -10.43
CA GLN A 104 -16.21 -2.33 -9.69
C GLN A 104 -15.72 -2.18 -8.24
N TYR A 105 -15.35 -3.28 -7.58
CA TYR A 105 -14.77 -3.23 -6.24
C TYR A 105 -13.50 -2.38 -6.20
N LEU A 106 -12.57 -2.53 -7.14
CA LEU A 106 -11.36 -1.70 -7.20
C LEU A 106 -11.67 -0.20 -7.24
N ARG A 107 -12.78 0.20 -7.88
CA ARG A 107 -13.22 1.61 -7.93
C ARG A 107 -13.70 2.16 -6.59
N THR A 108 -14.06 1.29 -5.65
CA THR A 108 -14.55 1.68 -4.33
C THR A 108 -13.43 1.84 -3.30
N LEU A 109 -12.22 1.40 -3.62
CA LEU A 109 -11.10 1.47 -2.70
C LEU A 109 -10.71 2.92 -2.41
N PRO A 110 -10.55 3.30 -1.12
CA PRO A 110 -10.10 4.63 -0.72
C PRO A 110 -8.62 4.83 -1.07
N ALA A 111 -8.19 6.09 -1.13
CA ALA A 111 -6.79 6.44 -1.40
C ALA A 111 -5.87 6.26 -0.19
N HIS A 112 -6.42 6.30 1.02
CA HIS A 112 -5.68 6.16 2.28
C HIS A 112 -6.60 5.70 3.41
N ILE A 113 -5.98 5.16 4.47
CA ILE A 113 -6.63 4.91 5.75
C ILE A 113 -5.81 5.62 6.82
N GLN A 114 -6.47 6.41 7.67
CA GLN A 114 -5.87 7.05 8.83
C GLN A 114 -6.50 6.51 10.11
N LEU A 115 -5.66 6.16 11.07
CA LEU A 115 -6.10 5.72 12.40
C LEU A 115 -5.54 6.67 13.44
N GLU A 116 -6.34 7.02 14.43
CA GLU A 116 -5.94 7.75 15.60
C GLU A 116 -6.09 6.85 16.82
N TYR A 117 -5.00 6.68 17.55
CA TYR A 117 -5.01 5.99 18.84
C TYR A 117 -4.82 6.98 19.96
N GLN A 118 -5.84 7.12 20.80
CA GLN A 118 -5.76 7.93 22.01
C GLN A 118 -4.88 7.21 23.03
N LEU A 119 -3.75 7.81 23.38
CA LEU A 119 -2.89 7.42 24.48
C LEU A 119 -3.25 8.27 25.71
N SER A 120 -2.64 7.98 26.88
CA SER A 120 -3.00 8.64 28.13
C SER A 120 -2.95 10.17 28.07
N ASN A 121 -1.95 10.74 27.38
CA ASN A 121 -1.72 12.19 27.33
C ASN A 121 -1.52 12.74 25.92
N THR A 122 -1.64 11.90 24.87
CA THR A 122 -1.41 12.28 23.47
C THR A 122 -2.14 11.35 22.54
N SER A 123 -2.28 11.73 21.27
CA SER A 123 -2.75 10.86 20.20
C SER A 123 -1.58 10.37 19.36
N LEU A 124 -1.71 9.16 18.81
CA LEU A 124 -0.79 8.57 17.86
C LEU A 124 -1.52 8.42 16.50
N PHE A 125 -0.99 9.05 15.45
CA PHE A 125 -1.57 9.04 14.12
C PHE A 125 -0.82 8.07 13.20
N LEU A 126 -1.54 7.05 12.74
CA LEU A 126 -1.08 6.10 11.73
C LEU A 126 -1.71 6.46 10.40
N LEU A 127 -0.92 6.67 9.37
CA LEU A 127 -1.37 6.91 8.01
C LEU A 127 -0.88 5.79 7.09
N MET A 128 -1.81 5.18 6.38
CA MET A 128 -1.58 4.14 5.40
C MET A 128 -1.88 4.68 4.01
N VAL A 129 -0.91 4.64 3.12
CA VAL A 129 -1.00 5.06 1.72
C VAL A 129 -0.34 4.00 0.83
N HIS A 130 -0.57 4.03 -0.48
CA HIS A 130 0.14 3.12 -1.37
C HIS A 130 1.54 3.64 -1.71
N GLY A 131 1.67 4.74 -2.45
CA GLY A 131 2.95 5.36 -2.79
C GLY A 131 3.37 6.43 -1.78
N SER A 132 2.60 7.52 -1.71
CA SER A 132 2.84 8.61 -0.75
C SER A 132 1.52 9.32 -0.39
N PRO A 133 1.52 10.15 0.68
CA PRO A 133 0.36 10.99 1.00
C PRO A 133 -0.01 11.99 -0.12
N ARG A 134 0.90 12.25 -1.05
CA ARG A 134 0.74 13.22 -2.13
C ARG A 134 0.27 12.58 -3.43
N LYS A 135 0.72 11.33 -3.69
CA LYS A 135 0.52 10.68 -4.99
C LYS A 135 0.58 9.16 -4.88
N ILE A 136 -0.41 8.48 -5.46
CA ILE A 136 -0.55 7.02 -5.40
C ILE A 136 0.66 6.26 -6.00
N ASN A 137 1.33 6.85 -6.98
CA ASN A 137 2.49 6.26 -7.68
C ASN A 137 3.80 7.00 -7.41
N GLU A 138 3.93 7.71 -6.28
CA GLU A 138 5.19 8.32 -5.88
C GLU A 138 6.06 7.30 -5.17
N TYR A 139 7.28 7.10 -5.68
CA TYR A 139 8.27 6.23 -5.05
C TYR A 139 8.96 6.94 -3.88
N LEU A 140 8.82 6.38 -2.70
CA LEU A 140 9.56 6.79 -1.51
C LEU A 140 10.63 5.74 -1.22
N PHE A 141 11.81 5.90 -1.82
CA PHE A 141 12.93 5.00 -1.58
C PHE A 141 13.66 5.34 -0.26
N GLU A 142 14.39 4.37 0.28
CA GLU A 142 15.11 4.49 1.55
C GLU A 142 16.14 5.63 1.54
N ASP A 143 16.81 5.86 0.42
CA ASP A 143 17.84 6.88 0.21
C ASP A 143 17.27 8.30 -0.02
N ARG A 144 15.93 8.46 0.02
CA ARG A 144 15.30 9.77 -0.13
C ARG A 144 15.83 10.74 0.92
N ASP A 145 16.13 11.97 0.50
CA ASP A 145 16.62 13.06 1.34
C ASP A 145 15.76 13.22 2.62
N GLN A 146 16.44 13.32 3.77
CA GLN A 146 15.81 13.39 5.09
C GLN A 146 14.84 14.56 5.22
N LYS A 147 15.24 15.77 4.75
CA LYS A 147 14.38 16.96 4.82
C LYS A 147 13.12 16.81 3.97
N SER A 148 13.26 16.18 2.80
CA SER A 148 12.12 15.88 1.92
C SER A 148 11.14 14.91 2.58
N MET A 149 11.65 13.85 3.24
CA MET A 149 10.80 12.87 3.92
C MET A 149 10.12 13.48 5.14
N LEU A 150 10.85 14.25 5.96
CA LEU A 150 10.28 14.95 7.12
C LEU A 150 9.11 15.87 6.71
N ARG A 151 9.26 16.64 5.62
CA ARG A 151 8.16 17.47 5.11
C ARG A 151 6.92 16.68 4.73
N ILE A 152 7.08 15.48 4.17
CA ILE A 152 5.95 14.60 3.85
C ILE A 152 5.24 14.16 5.14
N LEU A 153 5.99 13.71 6.13
CA LEU A 153 5.47 13.28 7.43
C LEU A 153 4.76 14.42 8.19
N GLU A 154 5.34 15.61 8.17
CA GLU A 154 4.76 16.81 8.81
C GLU A 154 3.43 17.21 8.14
N HIS A 155 3.42 17.34 6.80
CA HIS A 155 2.22 17.76 6.07
C HIS A 155 1.07 16.74 6.13
N SER A 156 1.40 15.47 6.31
CA SER A 156 0.40 14.41 6.46
C SER A 156 -0.07 14.19 7.90
N ASN A 157 0.55 14.89 8.87
CA ASN A 157 0.32 14.70 10.30
C ASN A 157 0.42 13.23 10.74
N ALA A 158 1.37 12.48 10.17
CA ALA A 158 1.58 11.08 10.48
C ALA A 158 2.76 10.90 11.44
N ASP A 159 2.52 10.25 12.55
CA ASP A 159 3.60 9.75 13.42
C ASP A 159 4.19 8.46 12.84
N LEU A 160 3.32 7.60 12.31
CA LEU A 160 3.67 6.37 11.61
C LEU A 160 3.08 6.40 10.21
N LEU A 161 3.92 6.52 9.18
CA LEU A 161 3.55 6.43 7.77
C LEU A 161 3.89 5.03 7.23
N PHE A 162 2.87 4.29 6.80
CA PHE A 162 3.01 2.99 6.16
C PHE A 162 2.69 3.10 4.68
N PHE A 163 3.53 2.49 3.84
CA PHE A 163 3.36 2.50 2.39
C PHE A 163 4.01 1.27 1.73
N GLY A 164 3.70 1.04 0.45
CA GLY A 164 4.24 -0.04 -0.39
C GLY A 164 4.89 0.50 -1.66
N HIS A 165 4.44 0.00 -2.83
CA HIS A 165 4.76 0.49 -4.16
C HIS A 165 6.21 0.29 -4.63
N THR A 166 7.20 0.45 -3.76
CA THR A 166 8.61 0.35 -4.16
C THR A 166 9.11 -1.08 -4.27
N HIS A 167 8.41 -2.05 -3.66
CA HIS A 167 8.82 -3.44 -3.48
C HIS A 167 10.20 -3.59 -2.80
N LYS A 168 10.61 -2.59 -2.00
CA LYS A 168 11.87 -2.57 -1.26
C LYS A 168 11.61 -2.19 0.18
N PRO A 169 11.35 -3.18 1.05
CA PRO A 169 10.97 -2.90 2.43
C PRO A 169 12.10 -2.22 3.22
N TYR A 170 11.73 -1.22 4.01
CA TYR A 170 12.63 -0.52 4.93
C TYR A 170 11.86 0.18 6.05
N HIS A 171 12.57 0.57 7.10
CA HIS A 171 12.07 1.38 8.17
C HIS A 171 13.06 2.49 8.50
N ARG A 172 12.62 3.74 8.41
CA ARG A 172 13.39 4.93 8.82
C ARG A 172 12.71 5.64 9.98
N ILE A 173 13.52 6.10 10.93
CA ILE A 173 13.10 6.88 12.08
C ILE A 173 13.65 8.29 11.94
N PHE A 174 12.79 9.29 12.13
CA PHE A 174 13.12 10.71 12.02
C PHE A 174 12.94 11.37 13.39
N GLU A 175 14.04 11.79 13.97
CA GLU A 175 14.05 12.59 15.19
C GLU A 175 13.79 14.07 14.83
N TYR A 176 12.93 14.72 15.57
CA TYR A 176 12.65 16.15 15.48
C TYR A 176 12.33 16.69 16.87
N GLU A 177 12.20 18.01 17.02
CA GLU A 177 11.96 18.67 18.29
C GLU A 177 10.63 19.42 18.27
N ILE A 178 9.81 19.23 19.31
CA ILE A 178 8.59 20.00 19.56
C ILE A 178 8.70 20.56 20.99
N GLU A 179 8.61 21.87 21.12
CA GLU A 179 8.59 22.56 22.41
C GLU A 179 9.76 22.16 23.35
N GLY A 180 10.96 21.94 22.76
CA GLY A 180 12.15 21.51 23.48
C GLY A 180 12.19 20.03 23.87
N GLN A 181 11.24 19.23 23.39
CA GLN A 181 11.21 17.79 23.63
C GLN A 181 11.48 17.01 22.33
N LYS A 182 12.25 15.92 22.44
CA LYS A 182 12.47 15.00 21.32
C LYS A 182 11.21 14.24 20.98
N ALA A 183 10.86 14.23 19.70
CA ALA A 183 9.78 13.45 19.14
C ALA A 183 10.28 12.64 17.93
N PHE A 184 9.55 11.60 17.56
CA PHE A 184 9.94 10.69 16.50
C PHE A 184 8.79 10.46 15.54
N ARG A 185 9.12 10.39 14.24
CA ARG A 185 8.21 9.93 13.19
C ARG A 185 8.83 8.77 12.45
N HIS A 186 7.99 7.87 11.96
CA HIS A 186 8.42 6.64 11.33
C HIS A 186 7.88 6.58 9.90
N ALA A 187 8.75 6.22 8.95
CA ALA A 187 8.37 5.86 7.59
C ALA A 187 8.70 4.38 7.37
N ILE A 188 7.67 3.59 7.10
CA ILE A 188 7.76 2.12 7.00
C ILE A 188 7.23 1.71 5.63
N ASN A 189 8.12 1.16 4.80
CA ASN A 189 7.80 0.54 3.53
C ASN A 189 7.67 -0.97 3.71
N LEU A 190 6.62 -1.57 3.15
CA LEU A 190 6.31 -3.00 3.21
C LEU A 190 6.89 -3.76 2.02
#